data_9444bbd937db8108669c50d2517369a1
#
_entry.id   9444bbd937db8108669c50d2517369a1
#
_cell.length_a   1.000
_cell.length_b   1.000
_cell.length_c   1.000
_cell.angle_alpha   90.00
_cell.angle_beta   90.00
_cell.angle_gamma   90.00
#
_symmetry.space_group_name_H-M   'P 1'
#
loop_
_entity.id
_entity.type
_entity.pdbx_description
1 polymer ?
#
loop_
_entity_poly.entity_id
_entity_poly.type
_entity_poly.pdbx_seq_one_letter_code
_entity_poly.pdbx_strand_id
1 'polypeptide(L)'
;MSRNSGGVAGCGLPGLPPRRARTWGVRLFSLVAASFVPALAAQELTLHVDVKLVSVFVNVTDRNGAIVGGLAREDFAVAEDGRPQQIAVFERQSELPLNLTLAIDTSGSVRKDMAEEADAARRFAHAILRPQDQMSLLQFATDVRELTPFTNKVALIDRGRSQLRGDWATALYDAIVLGSDRLGQKEGRSPRRVLIVVSDGDDTAKSSTYAQALERALRNEVMIYSIIDVPIEASAGRDLGGEHALITLAEQTGGKSFYVSDGGLDKAFARVSDDLRTQYLLGYYPQHQEPGRNFHRVQVTVPRAAAQDFNIRHKTGYYIDAPVKGK
;
A
#
# COMPACT_ATOMS: atom_id res chain seq x y z
N MET A 1 73.44 -12.74 -6.49
CA MET A 1 73.95 -14.02 -7.08
C MET A 1 73.28 -14.17 -8.39
N SER A 2 74.01 -13.86 -9.38
CA SER A 2 74.71 -14.69 -10.43
C SER A 2 73.78 -14.94 -11.58
N ARG A 3 73.94 -14.21 -12.69
CA ARG A 3 74.78 -14.52 -13.86
C ARG A 3 74.11 -15.58 -14.77
N ASN A 4 74.06 -15.55 -16.05
CA ASN A 4 74.83 -14.96 -17.12
C ASN A 4 74.22 -15.48 -18.45
N SER A 5 74.24 -14.70 -19.43
CA SER A 5 74.98 -14.74 -20.74
C SER A 5 74.36 -15.70 -21.78
N GLY A 6 74.25 -15.37 -22.96
CA GLY A 6 75.00 -14.69 -24.02
C GLY A 6 74.75 -15.41 -25.30
N GLY A 7 74.77 -14.88 -26.40
CA GLY A 7 75.70 -14.70 -27.47
C GLY A 7 75.00 -14.92 -28.83
N VAL A 8 74.92 -13.99 -29.73
CA VAL A 8 75.88 -13.51 -30.72
C VAL A 8 75.88 -14.34 -32.06
N ALA A 9 75.63 -13.54 -33.15
CA ALA A 9 76.19 -13.53 -34.50
C ALA A 9 75.64 -14.57 -35.48
N GLY A 10 75.40 -14.23 -36.71
CA GLY A 10 76.06 -13.57 -37.76
C GLY A 10 75.29 -13.66 -39.08
N CYS A 11 75.30 -12.61 -39.79
CA CYS A 11 75.92 -12.27 -41.01
C CYS A 11 75.61 -13.11 -42.26
N GLY A 12 75.21 -12.40 -43.33
CA GLY A 12 75.33 -12.93 -44.69
C GLY A 12 74.36 -12.36 -45.73
N LEU A 13 74.74 -11.22 -46.31
CA LEU A 13 74.34 -10.80 -47.68
C LEU A 13 75.34 -11.41 -48.63
N PRO A 14 75.21 -11.50 -50.00
CA PRO A 14 74.44 -10.66 -50.95
C PRO A 14 73.89 -11.45 -52.17
N GLY A 15 73.22 -10.75 -53.10
CA GLY A 15 73.08 -11.23 -54.48
C GLY A 15 71.91 -10.67 -55.29
N LEU A 16 72.14 -9.58 -55.99
CA LEU A 16 71.43 -9.12 -57.19
C LEU A 16 72.16 -9.63 -58.44
N PRO A 17 71.64 -9.60 -59.70
CA PRO A 17 70.37 -9.21 -60.36
C PRO A 17 69.94 -10.31 -61.42
N PRO A 18 69.21 -10.08 -62.53
CA PRO A 18 68.98 -8.92 -63.37
C PRO A 18 67.53 -8.70 -63.90
N ARG A 19 67.29 -7.49 -64.37
CA ARG A 19 66.17 -7.00 -65.17
C ARG A 19 65.83 -7.86 -66.43
N ARG A 20 64.53 -7.97 -66.69
CA ARG A 20 63.97 -7.98 -68.08
C ARG A 20 62.61 -7.22 -68.09
N ALA A 21 62.52 -6.44 -69.11
CA ALA A 21 61.43 -5.50 -69.41
C ALA A 21 60.29 -6.15 -70.22
N ARG A 22 59.19 -5.35 -70.31
CA ARG A 22 58.06 -5.44 -71.27
C ARG A 22 56.91 -6.35 -70.78
N THR A 23 55.65 -5.91 -70.72
CA THR A 23 54.87 -5.22 -71.77
C THR A 23 53.63 -4.64 -71.17
N TRP A 24 53.16 -3.58 -71.76
CA TRP A 24 51.90 -2.87 -71.50
C TRP A 24 50.66 -3.78 -71.66
N GLY A 25 49.77 -3.82 -70.66
CA GLY A 25 48.45 -4.37 -70.79
C GLY A 25 47.54 -3.44 -70.01
N VAL A 26 46.83 -2.55 -70.72
CA VAL A 26 45.75 -1.70 -70.16
C VAL A 26 44.65 -2.64 -69.82
N ARG A 27 44.38 -2.82 -68.54
CA ARG A 27 43.12 -3.41 -68.02
C ARG A 27 42.29 -2.34 -67.38
N LEU A 28 41.16 -2.06 -68.03
CA LEU A 28 40.06 -1.29 -67.45
C LEU A 28 39.67 -1.93 -66.11
N PHE A 29 39.88 -1.18 -65.01
CA PHE A 29 39.27 -1.50 -63.72
C PHE A 29 37.93 -0.81 -63.65
N SER A 30 36.86 -1.58 -63.81
CA SER A 30 35.49 -1.14 -63.53
C SER A 30 35.37 -0.97 -62.02
N LEU A 31 35.23 0.29 -61.56
CA LEU A 31 34.94 0.64 -60.19
C LEU A 31 33.46 0.34 -59.93
N VAL A 32 33.15 -0.80 -59.33
CA VAL A 32 31.81 -1.06 -58.76
C VAL A 32 31.76 -0.36 -57.42
N ALA A 33 31.13 0.81 -57.41
CA ALA A 33 30.77 1.52 -56.16
C ALA A 33 29.64 0.73 -55.47
N ALA A 34 29.99 -0.12 -54.50
CA ALA A 34 29.03 -0.72 -53.61
C ALA A 34 28.44 0.36 -52.68
N SER A 35 27.21 0.78 -52.96
CA SER A 35 26.44 1.67 -52.09
C SER A 35 26.10 0.92 -50.80
N PHE A 36 26.85 1.19 -49.75
CA PHE A 36 26.54 0.74 -48.40
C PHE A 36 25.40 1.59 -47.87
N VAL A 37 24.15 1.11 -47.97
CA VAL A 37 22.99 1.70 -47.28
C VAL A 37 23.04 1.19 -45.85
N PRO A 38 23.29 2.03 -44.85
CA PRO A 38 23.16 1.59 -43.47
C PRO A 38 21.66 1.30 -43.20
N ALA A 39 21.35 0.03 -42.96
CA ALA A 39 20.05 -0.34 -42.42
C ALA A 39 19.92 0.32 -41.02
N LEU A 40 19.15 1.41 -40.92
CA LEU A 40 18.69 1.90 -39.65
C LEU A 40 17.84 0.79 -39.03
N ALA A 41 18.42 0.03 -38.09
CA ALA A 41 17.65 -0.83 -37.23
C ALA A 41 16.72 0.08 -36.38
N ALA A 42 15.44 0.12 -36.72
CA ALA A 42 14.44 0.70 -35.84
C ALA A 42 14.46 -0.12 -34.55
N GLN A 43 15.04 0.45 -33.50
CA GLN A 43 14.86 -0.08 -32.16
C GLN A 43 13.39 0.13 -31.81
N GLU A 44 12.61 -0.95 -31.84
CA GLU A 44 11.29 -0.95 -31.23
C GLU A 44 11.48 -0.62 -29.75
N LEU A 45 11.09 0.59 -29.38
CA LEU A 45 11.03 1.01 -27.99
C LEU A 45 9.90 0.19 -27.33
N THR A 46 10.24 -0.98 -26.82
CA THR A 46 9.29 -1.77 -26.03
C THR A 46 9.08 -1.03 -24.72
N LEU A 47 8.01 -0.24 -24.65
CA LEU A 47 7.58 0.39 -23.41
C LEU A 47 7.07 -0.74 -22.49
N HIS A 48 7.90 -1.19 -21.57
CA HIS A 48 7.45 -2.03 -20.46
C HIS A 48 6.60 -1.15 -19.53
N VAL A 49 5.29 -1.15 -19.74
CA VAL A 49 4.34 -0.62 -18.78
C VAL A 49 4.18 -1.68 -17.71
N ASP A 50 4.81 -1.47 -16.58
CA ASP A 50 4.65 -2.34 -15.40
C ASP A 50 3.26 -2.06 -14.81
N VAL A 51 2.26 -2.81 -15.27
CA VAL A 51 0.88 -2.65 -14.81
C VAL A 51 0.76 -3.29 -13.43
N LYS A 52 0.75 -2.45 -12.41
CA LYS A 52 0.60 -2.89 -11.01
C LYS A 52 -0.80 -3.49 -10.80
N LEU A 53 -0.85 -4.68 -10.18
CA LEU A 53 -2.11 -5.28 -9.73
C LEU A 53 -2.80 -4.36 -8.72
N VAL A 54 -4.04 -4.00 -8.99
CA VAL A 54 -4.90 -3.29 -8.04
C VAL A 54 -5.62 -4.29 -7.16
N SER A 55 -5.35 -4.24 -5.86
CA SER A 55 -5.98 -5.09 -4.85
C SER A 55 -7.14 -4.35 -4.18
N VAL A 56 -8.31 -4.98 -4.15
CA VAL A 56 -9.52 -4.45 -3.51
C VAL A 56 -10.04 -5.46 -2.50
N PHE A 57 -9.95 -5.09 -1.22
CA PHE A 57 -10.58 -5.86 -0.16
C PHE A 57 -12.05 -5.47 -0.06
N VAL A 58 -12.92 -6.49 0.01
CA VAL A 58 -14.37 -6.31 -0.05
C VAL A 58 -15.01 -7.07 1.10
N ASN A 59 -15.84 -6.38 1.88
CA ASN A 59 -16.76 -7.00 2.82
C ASN A 59 -18.18 -6.97 2.24
N VAL A 60 -18.91 -8.06 2.38
CA VAL A 60 -20.30 -8.17 1.97
C VAL A 60 -21.13 -8.58 3.17
N THR A 61 -22.14 -7.78 3.49
CA THR A 61 -23.09 -8.07 4.57
C THR A 61 -24.53 -8.01 4.04
N ASP A 62 -25.42 -8.73 4.69
CA ASP A 62 -26.87 -8.64 4.44
C ASP A 62 -27.47 -7.39 5.08
N ARG A 63 -28.79 -7.21 4.97
CA ARG A 63 -29.55 -6.10 5.57
C ARG A 63 -29.40 -6.01 7.09
N ASN A 64 -29.16 -7.13 7.75
CA ASN A 64 -29.01 -7.20 9.21
C ASN A 64 -27.56 -7.00 9.66
N GLY A 65 -26.65 -6.78 8.70
CA GLY A 65 -25.23 -6.63 8.98
C GLY A 65 -24.49 -7.97 9.17
N ALA A 66 -25.16 -9.11 8.92
CA ALA A 66 -24.51 -10.42 8.98
C ALA A 66 -23.63 -10.64 7.74
N ILE A 67 -22.46 -11.24 7.95
CA ILE A 67 -21.47 -11.47 6.91
C ILE A 67 -22.00 -12.46 5.89
N VAL A 68 -21.93 -12.09 4.61
CA VAL A 68 -22.28 -12.97 3.49
C VAL A 68 -21.00 -13.68 3.03
N GLY A 69 -20.87 -14.93 3.45
CA GLY A 69 -19.84 -15.85 2.99
C GLY A 69 -20.27 -16.62 1.75
N GLY A 70 -19.32 -17.30 1.10
CA GLY A 70 -19.64 -18.26 0.05
C GLY A 70 -19.83 -17.68 -1.36
N LEU A 71 -19.72 -16.36 -1.57
CA LEU A 71 -19.72 -15.77 -2.91
C LEU A 71 -18.53 -16.27 -3.74
N ALA A 72 -18.75 -16.49 -5.04
CA ALA A 72 -17.73 -16.87 -6.00
C ALA A 72 -17.22 -15.65 -6.77
N ARG A 73 -16.13 -15.79 -7.52
CA ARG A 73 -15.59 -14.71 -8.35
C ARG A 73 -16.64 -14.17 -9.34
N GLU A 74 -17.44 -15.05 -9.87
CA GLU A 74 -18.49 -14.77 -10.87
C GLU A 74 -19.66 -13.97 -10.30
N ASP A 75 -19.79 -13.89 -8.98
CA ASP A 75 -20.79 -13.08 -8.32
C ASP A 75 -20.40 -11.59 -8.25
N PHE A 76 -19.11 -11.27 -8.45
CA PHE A 76 -18.61 -9.91 -8.37
C PHE A 76 -18.42 -9.27 -9.75
N ALA A 77 -18.73 -8.00 -9.85
CA ALA A 77 -18.33 -7.15 -10.95
C ALA A 77 -17.52 -5.96 -10.43
N VAL A 78 -16.39 -5.69 -11.07
CA VAL A 78 -15.49 -4.57 -10.74
C VAL A 78 -15.50 -3.59 -11.90
N ALA A 79 -15.58 -2.29 -11.59
CA ALA A 79 -15.40 -1.22 -12.56
C ALA A 79 -14.38 -0.21 -12.02
N GLU A 80 -13.53 0.31 -12.91
CA GLU A 80 -12.63 1.42 -12.65
C GLU A 80 -13.01 2.59 -13.56
N ASP A 81 -13.22 3.76 -12.96
CA ASP A 81 -13.70 4.96 -13.67
C ASP A 81 -14.91 4.71 -14.56
N GLY A 82 -15.81 3.83 -14.11
CA GLY A 82 -17.01 3.42 -14.84
C GLY A 82 -16.79 2.36 -15.93
N ARG A 83 -15.56 1.89 -16.15
CA ARG A 83 -15.22 0.85 -17.14
C ARG A 83 -15.09 -0.52 -16.47
N PRO A 84 -15.75 -1.57 -16.94
CA PRO A 84 -15.62 -2.91 -16.40
C PRO A 84 -14.18 -3.41 -16.43
N GLN A 85 -13.76 -4.09 -15.36
CA GLN A 85 -12.43 -4.70 -15.22
C GLN A 85 -12.56 -6.22 -15.03
N GLN A 86 -11.60 -6.96 -15.58
CA GLN A 86 -11.54 -8.40 -15.41
C GLN A 86 -10.85 -8.75 -14.08
N ILE A 87 -11.53 -9.49 -13.21
CA ILE A 87 -10.95 -9.98 -11.96
C ILE A 87 -9.91 -11.07 -12.30
N ALA A 88 -8.65 -10.76 -12.08
CA ALA A 88 -7.52 -11.66 -12.30
C ALA A 88 -7.19 -12.50 -11.05
N VAL A 89 -7.38 -11.93 -9.85
CA VAL A 89 -7.13 -12.58 -8.57
C VAL A 89 -8.42 -12.56 -7.75
N PHE A 90 -8.77 -13.69 -7.17
CA PHE A 90 -9.91 -13.84 -6.26
C PHE A 90 -9.53 -14.75 -5.11
N GLU A 91 -9.67 -14.25 -3.88
CA GLU A 91 -9.47 -15.01 -2.66
C GLU A 91 -10.61 -14.76 -1.69
N ARG A 92 -11.00 -15.81 -0.97
CA ARG A 92 -11.96 -15.73 0.13
C ARG A 92 -11.21 -15.78 1.44
N GLN A 93 -11.65 -15.00 2.43
CA GLN A 93 -11.06 -15.05 3.78
C GLN A 93 -9.54 -14.97 3.70
N SER A 94 -9.05 -13.87 3.13
CA SER A 94 -7.63 -13.69 2.77
C SER A 94 -6.66 -14.15 3.87
N GLU A 95 -5.81 -15.14 3.54
CA GLU A 95 -4.70 -15.62 4.38
C GLU A 95 -3.45 -14.73 4.27
N LEU A 96 -3.52 -13.65 3.50
CA LEU A 96 -2.41 -12.73 3.34
C LEU A 96 -1.98 -12.15 4.69
N PRO A 97 -0.68 -12.00 4.91
CA PRO A 97 -0.16 -11.36 6.12
C PRO A 97 -0.75 -9.98 6.34
N LEU A 98 -1.07 -9.66 7.58
CA LEU A 98 -1.63 -8.38 8.00
C LEU A 98 -0.51 -7.48 8.54
N ASN A 99 -0.37 -6.29 7.96
CA ASN A 99 0.38 -5.20 8.56
C ASN A 99 -0.62 -4.23 9.20
N LEU A 100 -0.59 -4.13 10.52
CA LEU A 100 -1.53 -3.35 11.30
C LEU A 100 -0.82 -2.26 12.10
N THR A 101 -1.33 -1.05 12.06
CA THR A 101 -0.97 0.02 12.99
C THR A 101 -2.16 0.29 13.90
N LEU A 102 -1.95 0.22 15.20
CA LEU A 102 -2.92 0.64 16.20
C LEU A 102 -2.53 2.02 16.71
N ALA A 103 -3.36 3.02 16.46
CA ALA A 103 -3.21 4.39 16.92
C ALA A 103 -4.21 4.67 18.05
N ILE A 104 -3.70 5.00 19.23
CA ILE A 104 -4.50 5.25 20.43
C ILE A 104 -4.43 6.73 20.76
N ASP A 105 -5.58 7.35 20.87
CA ASP A 105 -5.75 8.69 21.40
C ASP A 105 -5.48 8.69 22.90
N THR A 106 -4.67 9.63 23.36
CA THR A 106 -4.40 9.82 24.77
C THR A 106 -4.60 11.29 25.19
N SER A 107 -5.44 11.99 24.45
CA SER A 107 -5.81 13.38 24.72
C SER A 107 -6.60 13.53 26.02
N GLY A 108 -6.85 14.78 26.42
CA GLY A 108 -7.50 15.09 27.69
C GLY A 108 -8.92 14.55 27.84
N SER A 109 -9.66 14.38 26.73
CA SER A 109 -11.04 13.87 26.70
C SER A 109 -11.15 12.38 27.03
N VAL A 110 -10.21 11.56 26.56
CA VAL A 110 -10.19 10.10 26.76
C VAL A 110 -9.34 9.62 27.95
N ARG A 111 -8.72 10.55 28.67
CA ARG A 111 -7.76 10.28 29.75
C ARG A 111 -8.26 9.38 30.87
N LYS A 112 -9.58 9.37 31.14
CA LYS A 112 -10.16 8.56 32.22
C LYS A 112 -10.13 7.07 31.91
N ASP A 113 -10.20 6.73 30.64
CA ASP A 113 -10.37 5.36 30.16
C ASP A 113 -9.07 4.76 29.59
N MET A 114 -7.96 5.53 29.61
CA MET A 114 -6.66 5.15 29.05
C MET A 114 -6.13 3.79 29.54
N ALA A 115 -6.41 3.43 30.79
CA ALA A 115 -5.98 2.14 31.34
C ALA A 115 -6.81 0.99 30.74
N GLU A 116 -8.11 1.20 30.56
CA GLU A 116 -9.02 0.23 29.95
C GLU A 116 -8.69 0.07 28.45
N GLU A 117 -8.50 1.18 27.73
CA GLU A 117 -8.06 1.18 26.33
C GLU A 117 -6.75 0.44 26.14
N ALA A 118 -5.77 0.71 27.00
CA ALA A 118 -4.48 0.04 26.99
C ALA A 118 -4.63 -1.48 27.20
N ASP A 119 -5.50 -1.92 28.10
CA ASP A 119 -5.73 -3.33 28.37
C ASP A 119 -6.53 -4.01 27.25
N ALA A 120 -7.52 -3.32 26.66
CA ALA A 120 -8.26 -3.80 25.51
C ALA A 120 -7.34 -3.93 24.27
N ALA A 121 -6.47 -2.95 24.03
CA ALA A 121 -5.47 -2.99 22.96
C ALA A 121 -4.52 -4.21 23.12
N ARG A 122 -4.13 -4.52 24.37
CA ARG A 122 -3.32 -5.72 24.67
C ARG A 122 -4.07 -7.00 24.32
N ARG A 123 -5.30 -7.15 24.80
CA ARG A 123 -6.13 -8.34 24.50
C ARG A 123 -6.35 -8.50 23.00
N PHE A 124 -6.61 -7.40 22.29
CA PHE A 124 -6.74 -7.39 20.85
C PHE A 124 -5.46 -7.85 20.15
N ALA A 125 -4.29 -7.29 20.50
CA ALA A 125 -3.03 -7.69 19.90
C ALA A 125 -2.74 -9.18 20.07
N HIS A 126 -3.02 -9.75 21.27
CA HIS A 126 -2.89 -11.18 21.54
C HIS A 126 -3.86 -12.03 20.71
N ALA A 127 -5.06 -11.53 20.40
CA ALA A 127 -6.09 -12.28 19.69
C ALA A 127 -5.90 -12.23 18.16
N ILE A 128 -5.42 -11.11 17.60
CA ILE A 128 -5.38 -10.91 16.15
C ILE A 128 -4.08 -11.35 15.51
N LEU A 129 -2.92 -11.16 16.18
CA LEU A 129 -1.62 -11.40 15.59
C LEU A 129 -1.34 -12.88 15.38
N ARG A 130 -1.15 -13.26 14.12
CA ARG A 130 -0.62 -14.55 13.71
C ARG A 130 0.90 -14.44 13.50
N PRO A 131 1.66 -15.55 13.41
CA PRO A 131 3.12 -15.51 13.22
C PRO A 131 3.59 -14.69 12.01
N GLN A 132 2.79 -14.64 10.93
CA GLN A 132 3.08 -13.88 9.71
C GLN A 132 2.65 -12.41 9.77
N ASP A 133 1.81 -12.03 10.74
CA ASP A 133 1.29 -10.67 10.87
C ASP A 133 2.26 -9.78 11.63
N GLN A 134 2.17 -8.47 11.43
CA GLN A 134 2.95 -7.49 12.17
C GLN A 134 2.07 -6.34 12.62
N MET A 135 2.35 -5.83 13.81
CA MET A 135 1.68 -4.69 14.40
C MET A 135 2.68 -3.64 14.84
N SER A 136 2.36 -2.36 14.61
CA SER A 136 2.99 -1.22 15.26
C SER A 136 1.99 -0.53 16.18
N LEU A 137 2.50 0.17 17.19
CA LEU A 137 1.70 0.93 18.15
C LEU A 137 2.08 2.39 18.07
N LEU A 138 1.11 3.25 17.77
CA LEU A 138 1.22 4.69 17.84
C LEU A 138 0.39 5.21 19.02
N GLN A 139 0.88 6.26 19.64
CA GLN A 139 0.15 7.13 20.54
C GLN A 139 -0.01 8.48 19.86
N PHE A 140 -1.14 9.12 20.02
CA PHE A 140 -1.28 10.51 19.62
C PHE A 140 -2.06 11.33 20.67
N ALA A 141 -1.63 12.56 20.83
CA ALA A 141 -2.26 13.61 21.60
C ALA A 141 -1.79 14.94 21.00
N THR A 142 -1.04 15.79 21.69
CA THR A 142 -0.45 17.00 21.12
C THR A 142 0.55 16.68 19.98
N ASP A 143 1.26 15.59 20.08
CA ASP A 143 2.14 15.01 19.05
C ASP A 143 1.85 13.53 18.81
N VAL A 144 2.41 12.97 17.75
CA VAL A 144 2.31 11.54 17.42
C VAL A 144 3.61 10.84 17.73
N ARG A 145 3.54 9.73 18.47
CA ARG A 145 4.70 8.93 18.88
C ARG A 145 4.53 7.48 18.48
N GLU A 146 5.56 6.92 17.88
CA GLU A 146 5.65 5.49 17.65
C GLU A 146 6.23 4.82 18.92
N LEU A 147 5.37 4.13 19.66
CA LEU A 147 5.76 3.43 20.89
C LEU A 147 6.37 2.06 20.61
N THR A 148 5.91 1.42 19.54
CA THR A 148 6.44 0.12 19.11
C THR A 148 6.46 0.08 17.58
N PRO A 149 7.62 -0.15 16.96
CA PRO A 149 7.72 -0.37 15.53
C PRO A 149 7.12 -1.73 15.15
N PHE A 150 6.92 -1.97 13.85
CA PHE A 150 6.32 -3.22 13.35
C PHE A 150 7.00 -4.47 13.93
N THR A 151 6.22 -5.31 14.58
CA THR A 151 6.65 -6.56 15.21
C THR A 151 5.52 -7.59 15.24
N ASN A 152 5.88 -8.87 15.24
CA ASN A 152 4.97 -9.96 15.56
C ASN A 152 5.09 -10.44 17.03
N LYS A 153 5.96 -9.80 17.80
CA LYS A 153 6.21 -10.17 19.21
C LYS A 153 5.29 -9.37 20.11
N VAL A 154 4.22 -9.99 20.58
CA VAL A 154 3.23 -9.34 21.44
C VAL A 154 3.84 -8.72 22.69
N ALA A 155 4.89 -9.33 23.26
CA ALA A 155 5.60 -8.77 24.41
C ALA A 155 6.21 -7.38 24.16
N LEU A 156 6.55 -7.03 22.90
CA LEU A 156 7.01 -5.68 22.54
C LEU A 156 5.83 -4.70 22.49
N ILE A 157 4.66 -5.15 22.01
CA ILE A 157 3.43 -4.35 22.03
C ILE A 157 3.04 -4.06 23.49
N ASP A 158 3.07 -5.07 24.37
CA ASP A 158 2.78 -4.91 25.79
C ASP A 158 3.73 -3.90 26.48
N ARG A 159 5.01 -3.92 26.10
CA ARG A 159 5.99 -2.93 26.59
C ARG A 159 5.73 -1.54 26.05
N GLY A 160 5.40 -1.40 24.75
CA GLY A 160 5.02 -0.12 24.15
C GLY A 160 3.79 0.47 24.83
N ARG A 161 2.75 -0.34 25.02
CA ARG A 161 1.54 0.07 25.73
C ARG A 161 1.81 0.68 27.13
N SER A 162 2.76 0.14 27.90
CA SER A 162 3.09 0.69 29.21
C SER A 162 3.74 2.09 29.17
N GLN A 163 4.06 2.58 27.99
CA GLN A 163 4.64 3.91 27.75
C GLN A 163 3.58 4.97 27.36
N LEU A 164 2.30 4.61 27.25
CA LEU A 164 1.23 5.56 26.96
C LEU A 164 1.22 6.69 27.99
N ARG A 165 1.07 7.93 27.53
CA ARG A 165 1.07 9.14 28.36
C ARG A 165 -0.02 10.08 27.86
N GLY A 166 -0.84 10.58 28.76
CA GLY A 166 -1.86 11.57 28.44
C GLY A 166 -1.27 12.96 28.19
N ASP A 167 -1.88 13.70 27.28
CA ASP A 167 -1.61 15.12 26.99
C ASP A 167 -2.93 15.85 26.67
N TRP A 168 -2.88 17.13 26.25
CA TRP A 168 -4.06 18.00 26.21
C TRP A 168 -4.72 18.10 24.82
N ALA A 169 -3.96 18.17 23.74
CA ALA A 169 -4.46 18.32 22.38
C ALA A 169 -4.60 16.95 21.69
N THR A 170 -5.21 16.95 20.50
CA THR A 170 -5.43 15.75 19.70
C THR A 170 -4.92 16.00 18.27
N ALA A 171 -3.89 15.26 17.84
CA ALA A 171 -3.31 15.29 16.50
C ALA A 171 -3.84 14.10 15.67
N LEU A 172 -5.14 14.00 15.49
CA LEU A 172 -5.81 12.87 14.84
C LEU A 172 -5.35 12.68 13.40
N TYR A 173 -5.41 13.75 12.59
CA TYR A 173 -5.03 13.62 11.18
C TYR A 173 -3.53 13.39 10.99
N ASP A 174 -2.69 13.92 11.88
CA ASP A 174 -1.25 13.63 11.86
C ASP A 174 -0.98 12.16 12.18
N ALA A 175 -1.72 11.55 13.12
CA ALA A 175 -1.62 10.14 13.43
C ALA A 175 -2.01 9.25 12.24
N ILE A 176 -3.07 9.63 11.51
CA ILE A 176 -3.50 8.92 10.30
C ILE A 176 -2.45 9.06 9.19
N VAL A 177 -1.89 10.25 8.98
CA VAL A 177 -0.81 10.49 8.00
C VAL A 177 0.41 9.64 8.35
N LEU A 178 0.91 9.73 9.59
CA LEU A 178 2.09 8.98 10.01
C LEU A 178 1.86 7.47 9.94
N GLY A 179 0.73 6.98 10.46
CA GLY A 179 0.37 5.56 10.42
C GLY A 179 0.28 5.03 9.00
N SER A 180 -0.32 5.80 8.10
CA SER A 180 -0.42 5.45 6.68
C SER A 180 0.96 5.41 6.01
N ASP A 181 1.84 6.36 6.31
CA ASP A 181 3.21 6.38 5.77
C ASP A 181 4.03 5.20 6.27
N ARG A 182 3.93 4.87 7.56
CA ARG A 182 4.60 3.70 8.13
C ARG A 182 4.15 2.39 7.47
N LEU A 183 2.85 2.25 7.24
CA LEU A 183 2.27 1.10 6.54
C LEU A 183 2.69 1.06 5.06
N GLY A 184 2.75 2.21 4.39
CA GLY A 184 3.17 2.32 3.00
C GLY A 184 4.65 2.00 2.77
N GLN A 185 5.51 2.40 3.72
CA GLN A 185 6.97 2.14 3.67
C GLN A 185 7.33 0.70 4.06
N LYS A 186 6.37 -0.07 4.60
CA LYS A 186 6.63 -1.43 5.01
C LYS A 186 6.97 -2.30 3.80
N GLU A 187 8.21 -2.74 3.74
CA GLU A 187 8.68 -3.67 2.72
C GLU A 187 8.00 -5.03 2.89
N GLY A 188 7.70 -5.69 1.77
CA GLY A 188 7.12 -7.02 1.72
C GLY A 188 5.85 -7.10 0.87
N ARG A 189 5.44 -8.34 0.61
CA ARG A 189 4.35 -8.65 -0.33
C ARG A 189 2.94 -8.50 0.24
N SER A 190 2.78 -8.02 1.49
CA SER A 190 1.42 -7.94 2.05
C SER A 190 0.70 -6.70 1.56
N PRO A 191 -0.36 -6.85 0.75
CA PRO A 191 -1.22 -5.74 0.39
C PRO A 191 -2.18 -5.34 1.52
N ARG A 192 -2.28 -6.14 2.61
CA ARG A 192 -3.23 -5.87 3.71
C ARG A 192 -2.61 -4.92 4.72
N ARG A 193 -2.84 -3.63 4.50
CA ARG A 193 -2.41 -2.54 5.37
C ARG A 193 -3.62 -1.97 6.09
N VAL A 194 -3.61 -2.05 7.41
CA VAL A 194 -4.73 -1.64 8.25
C VAL A 194 -4.26 -0.66 9.31
N LEU A 195 -4.95 0.45 9.42
CA LEU A 195 -4.81 1.41 10.50
C LEU A 195 -6.08 1.37 11.35
N ILE A 196 -5.95 1.04 12.63
CA ILE A 196 -7.04 1.15 13.60
C ILE A 196 -6.79 2.40 14.42
N VAL A 197 -7.76 3.29 14.45
CA VAL A 197 -7.74 4.53 15.24
C VAL A 197 -8.78 4.41 16.35
N VAL A 198 -8.34 4.61 17.58
CA VAL A 198 -9.21 4.70 18.76
C VAL A 198 -9.22 6.15 19.20
N SER A 199 -10.35 6.85 19.10
CA SER A 199 -10.48 8.29 19.39
C SER A 199 -11.95 8.69 19.51
N ASP A 200 -12.22 9.84 20.14
CA ASP A 200 -13.52 10.52 20.12
C ASP A 200 -13.76 11.36 18.85
N GLY A 201 -12.71 11.54 18.03
CA GLY A 201 -12.78 12.18 16.71
C GLY A 201 -12.40 13.65 16.68
N ASP A 202 -12.17 14.29 17.81
CA ASP A 202 -11.71 15.68 17.83
C ASP A 202 -10.29 15.82 17.27
N ASP A 203 -10.02 16.88 16.49
CA ASP A 203 -8.68 17.24 16.01
C ASP A 203 -8.38 18.68 16.37
N THR A 204 -7.63 18.86 17.44
CA THR A 204 -7.31 20.20 17.97
C THR A 204 -5.92 20.69 17.59
N ALA A 205 -5.02 19.80 17.17
CA ALA A 205 -3.65 20.16 16.78
C ALA A 205 -3.56 20.86 15.41
N LYS A 206 -4.45 20.51 14.47
CA LYS A 206 -4.64 21.15 13.15
C LYS A 206 -3.37 21.27 12.28
N SER A 207 -2.42 20.33 12.40
CA SER A 207 -1.20 20.32 11.57
C SER A 207 -1.49 19.72 10.21
N SER A 208 -2.13 18.55 10.17
CA SER A 208 -2.64 17.93 8.94
C SER A 208 -4.14 18.18 8.80
N THR A 209 -4.65 18.02 7.58
CA THR A 209 -6.08 18.14 7.28
C THR A 209 -6.70 16.78 7.02
N TYR A 210 -8.04 16.68 7.16
CA TYR A 210 -8.82 15.53 6.73
C TYR A 210 -8.46 15.05 5.31
N ALA A 211 -8.38 16.00 4.35
CA ALA A 211 -8.07 15.67 2.96
C ALA A 211 -6.67 15.05 2.80
N GLN A 212 -5.67 15.57 3.53
CA GLN A 212 -4.32 15.01 3.52
C GLN A 212 -4.28 13.61 4.14
N ALA A 213 -4.99 13.41 5.25
CA ALA A 213 -5.08 12.10 5.90
C ALA A 213 -5.72 11.05 4.99
N LEU A 214 -6.86 11.39 4.36
CA LEU A 214 -7.53 10.50 3.40
C LEU A 214 -6.66 10.21 2.18
N GLU A 215 -6.08 11.25 1.56
CA GLU A 215 -5.21 11.05 0.39
C GLU A 215 -4.03 10.16 0.75
N ARG A 216 -3.40 10.35 1.92
CA ARG A 216 -2.27 9.55 2.35
C ARG A 216 -2.64 8.09 2.57
N ALA A 217 -3.80 7.84 3.19
CA ALA A 217 -4.31 6.47 3.36
C ALA A 217 -4.57 5.78 2.02
N LEU A 218 -5.23 6.46 1.08
CA LEU A 218 -5.54 5.90 -0.25
C LEU A 218 -4.29 5.69 -1.12
N ARG A 219 -3.27 6.59 -1.05
CA ARG A 219 -1.98 6.41 -1.75
C ARG A 219 -1.22 5.19 -1.23
N ASN A 220 -1.23 4.99 0.07
CA ASN A 220 -0.56 3.86 0.71
C ASN A 220 -1.41 2.59 0.76
N GLU A 221 -2.61 2.61 0.15
CA GLU A 221 -3.57 1.49 0.14
C GLU A 221 -3.89 0.99 1.55
N VAL A 222 -4.04 1.93 2.49
CA VAL A 222 -4.34 1.66 3.90
C VAL A 222 -5.86 1.71 4.12
N MET A 223 -6.38 0.66 4.73
CA MET A 223 -7.76 0.56 5.20
C MET A 223 -7.85 1.08 6.63
N ILE A 224 -8.71 2.05 6.88
CA ILE A 224 -8.89 2.64 8.21
C ILE A 224 -10.09 2.01 8.90
N TYR A 225 -9.89 1.54 10.13
CA TYR A 225 -10.95 1.20 11.07
C TYR A 225 -10.97 2.24 12.19
N SER A 226 -12.15 2.78 12.50
CA SER A 226 -12.32 3.76 13.56
C SER A 226 -13.09 3.13 14.73
N ILE A 227 -12.51 3.14 15.91
CA ILE A 227 -13.20 2.81 17.15
C ILE A 227 -13.49 4.14 17.84
N ILE A 228 -14.76 4.52 17.83
CA ILE A 228 -15.22 5.83 18.28
C ILE A 228 -15.60 5.72 19.75
N ASP A 229 -14.79 6.36 20.57
CA ASP A 229 -14.97 6.39 22.02
C ASP A 229 -15.54 7.75 22.46
N VAL A 230 -16.86 7.87 22.45
CA VAL A 230 -17.57 9.07 22.88
C VAL A 230 -18.40 8.76 24.13
N PRO A 231 -18.31 9.59 25.19
CA PRO A 231 -19.12 9.42 26.38
C PRO A 231 -20.61 9.47 26.06
N ILE A 232 -21.37 8.47 26.52
CA ILE A 232 -22.83 8.37 26.29
C ILE A 232 -23.58 9.58 26.84
N GLU A 233 -23.06 10.20 27.91
CA GLU A 233 -23.71 11.30 28.65
C GLU A 233 -23.40 12.70 28.09
N ALA A 234 -22.51 12.83 27.12
CA ALA A 234 -22.05 14.12 26.61
C ALA A 234 -22.89 14.62 25.44
N SER A 235 -24.16 14.96 25.67
CA SER A 235 -24.96 15.71 24.67
C SER A 235 -24.51 17.18 24.52
N ALA A 236 -23.77 17.73 25.47
CA ALA A 236 -23.20 19.09 25.40
C ALA A 236 -21.67 18.98 25.29
N GLY A 237 -21.15 19.20 24.06
CA GLY A 237 -19.71 19.17 23.78
C GLY A 237 -19.23 18.04 22.89
N ARG A 238 -20.14 17.20 22.38
CA ARG A 238 -19.82 16.12 21.41
C ARG A 238 -19.46 16.75 20.06
N ASP A 239 -18.26 16.46 19.56
CA ASP A 239 -17.85 16.89 18.23
C ASP A 239 -18.41 15.94 17.16
N LEU A 240 -19.62 16.26 16.67
CA LEU A 240 -20.24 15.53 15.56
C LEU A 240 -19.41 15.60 14.27
N GLY A 241 -18.60 16.66 14.11
CA GLY A 241 -17.72 16.83 12.95
C GLY A 241 -16.59 15.82 12.96
N GLY A 242 -15.95 15.63 14.09
CA GLY A 242 -14.89 14.65 14.30
C GLY A 242 -15.35 13.21 14.15
N GLU A 243 -16.50 12.87 14.74
CA GLU A 243 -17.11 11.55 14.54
C GLU A 243 -17.42 11.28 13.08
N HIS A 244 -18.03 12.25 12.38
CA HIS A 244 -18.34 12.13 10.97
C HIS A 244 -17.07 11.95 10.13
N ALA A 245 -15.98 12.64 10.47
CA ALA A 245 -14.70 12.48 9.81
C ALA A 245 -14.14 11.07 9.97
N LEU A 246 -14.16 10.49 11.18
CA LEU A 246 -13.74 9.12 11.45
C LEU A 246 -14.57 8.09 10.67
N ILE A 247 -15.90 8.27 10.63
CA ILE A 247 -16.80 7.40 9.87
C ILE A 247 -16.46 7.46 8.38
N THR A 248 -16.34 8.67 7.83
CA THR A 248 -16.10 8.86 6.40
C THR A 248 -14.72 8.39 5.98
N LEU A 249 -13.67 8.60 6.80
CA LEU A 249 -12.33 8.04 6.55
C LEU A 249 -12.36 6.52 6.48
N ALA A 250 -13.05 5.86 7.41
CA ALA A 250 -13.20 4.42 7.39
C ALA A 250 -13.93 3.96 6.11
N GLU A 251 -15.08 4.54 5.79
CA GLU A 251 -15.88 4.17 4.61
C GLU A 251 -15.12 4.37 3.31
N GLN A 252 -14.43 5.50 3.12
CA GLN A 252 -13.73 5.80 1.87
C GLN A 252 -12.50 4.91 1.66
N THR A 253 -11.91 4.40 2.72
CA THR A 253 -10.77 3.47 2.65
C THR A 253 -11.18 1.99 2.65
N GLY A 254 -12.48 1.68 2.75
CA GLY A 254 -13.03 0.33 2.75
C GLY A 254 -13.06 -0.34 4.12
N GLY A 255 -12.70 0.37 5.18
CA GLY A 255 -12.84 -0.08 6.55
C GLY A 255 -14.24 0.21 7.13
N LYS A 256 -14.36 0.25 8.46
CA LYS A 256 -15.62 0.44 9.18
C LYS A 256 -15.39 1.14 10.51
N SER A 257 -16.39 1.91 10.96
CA SER A 257 -16.42 2.50 12.29
C SER A 257 -17.26 1.66 13.25
N PHE A 258 -16.83 1.61 14.51
CA PHE A 258 -17.52 0.96 15.61
C PHE A 258 -17.54 1.88 16.83
N TYR A 259 -18.66 1.95 17.52
CA TYR A 259 -18.78 2.73 18.74
C TYR A 259 -18.48 1.86 19.96
N VAL A 260 -17.72 2.42 20.90
CA VAL A 260 -17.44 1.77 22.20
C VAL A 260 -18.74 1.58 22.98
N SER A 261 -19.68 2.53 22.89
CA SER A 261 -21.01 2.44 23.50
C SER A 261 -21.80 1.17 23.14
N ASP A 262 -21.48 0.52 22.00
CA ASP A 262 -22.14 -0.70 21.52
C ASP A 262 -21.67 -1.98 22.21
N GLY A 263 -21.03 -1.91 23.36
CA GLY A 263 -20.66 -3.05 24.19
C GLY A 263 -19.18 -3.12 24.57
N GLY A 264 -18.51 -1.96 24.63
CA GLY A 264 -17.14 -1.80 25.09
C GLY A 264 -16.09 -2.00 24.03
N LEU A 265 -14.87 -1.62 24.37
CA LEU A 265 -13.68 -1.70 23.49
C LEU A 265 -13.38 -3.13 23.02
N ASP A 266 -13.47 -4.12 23.90
CA ASP A 266 -13.24 -5.52 23.55
C ASP A 266 -14.17 -5.99 22.43
N LYS A 267 -15.45 -5.60 22.48
CA LYS A 267 -16.41 -5.97 21.45
C LYS A 267 -16.15 -5.22 20.15
N ALA A 268 -15.74 -3.93 20.21
CA ALA A 268 -15.34 -3.18 19.04
C ALA A 268 -14.13 -3.82 18.35
N PHE A 269 -13.09 -4.17 19.09
CA PHE A 269 -11.92 -4.88 18.57
C PHE A 269 -12.24 -6.27 18.02
N ALA A 270 -13.14 -7.01 18.67
CA ALA A 270 -13.59 -8.31 18.15
C ALA A 270 -14.28 -8.16 16.80
N ARG A 271 -15.17 -7.16 16.65
CA ARG A 271 -15.83 -6.84 15.37
C ARG A 271 -14.83 -6.45 14.27
N VAL A 272 -13.77 -5.68 14.60
CA VAL A 272 -12.69 -5.39 13.64
C VAL A 272 -12.00 -6.69 13.21
N SER A 273 -11.69 -7.59 14.16
CA SER A 273 -11.06 -8.88 13.86
C SER A 273 -11.91 -9.74 12.93
N ASP A 274 -13.21 -9.83 13.22
CA ASP A 274 -14.17 -10.61 12.41
C ASP A 274 -14.29 -10.04 11.00
N ASP A 275 -14.37 -8.71 10.89
CA ASP A 275 -14.47 -8.01 9.62
C ASP A 275 -13.22 -8.23 8.77
N LEU A 276 -12.03 -8.17 9.36
CA LEU A 276 -10.75 -8.45 8.68
C LEU A 276 -10.62 -9.91 8.23
N ARG A 277 -11.19 -10.87 8.96
CA ARG A 277 -11.08 -12.30 8.63
C ARG A 277 -12.04 -12.75 7.53
N THR A 278 -13.04 -11.94 7.21
CA THR A 278 -14.15 -12.32 6.30
C THR A 278 -14.11 -11.59 4.97
N GLN A 279 -13.01 -10.88 4.69
CA GLN A 279 -12.84 -10.12 3.46
C GLN A 279 -12.61 -11.02 2.24
N TYR A 280 -13.22 -10.63 1.13
CA TYR A 280 -12.82 -11.09 -0.19
C TYR A 280 -11.69 -10.20 -0.72
N LEU A 281 -10.72 -10.79 -1.40
CA LEU A 281 -9.72 -10.07 -2.17
C LEU A 281 -10.08 -10.19 -3.66
N LEU A 282 -10.26 -9.06 -4.31
CA LEU A 282 -10.40 -8.93 -5.76
C LEU A 282 -9.16 -8.23 -6.29
N GLY A 283 -8.46 -8.84 -7.23
CA GLY A 283 -7.33 -8.23 -7.91
C GLY A 283 -7.59 -8.10 -9.40
N TYR A 284 -7.25 -6.95 -9.99
CA TYR A 284 -7.34 -6.74 -11.43
C TYR A 284 -6.16 -5.92 -11.95
N TYR A 285 -5.86 -6.05 -13.22
CA TYR A 285 -4.90 -5.21 -13.92
C TYR A 285 -5.65 -4.14 -14.71
N PRO A 286 -5.44 -2.84 -14.40
CA PRO A 286 -6.11 -1.76 -15.12
C PRO A 286 -5.84 -1.83 -16.61
N GLN A 287 -6.92 -1.88 -17.42
CA GLN A 287 -6.79 -2.00 -18.87
C GLN A 287 -6.54 -0.67 -19.58
N HIS A 288 -7.01 0.44 -18.98
CA HIS A 288 -6.93 1.77 -19.58
C HIS A 288 -6.64 2.80 -18.47
N GLN A 289 -5.45 3.34 -18.48
CA GLN A 289 -5.10 4.46 -17.62
C GLN A 289 -5.11 5.75 -18.43
N GLU A 290 -5.94 6.71 -18.02
CA GLU A 290 -5.99 8.02 -18.66
C GLU A 290 -4.75 8.83 -18.26
N PRO A 291 -3.92 9.30 -19.22
CA PRO A 291 -2.76 10.11 -18.89
C PRO A 291 -3.17 11.37 -18.12
N GLY A 292 -2.47 11.63 -17.00
CA GLY A 292 -2.69 12.82 -16.17
C GLY A 292 -3.76 12.68 -15.09
N ARG A 293 -4.48 11.56 -15.01
CA ARG A 293 -5.37 11.28 -13.90
C ARG A 293 -4.59 10.58 -12.79
N ASN A 294 -4.52 11.19 -11.62
CA ASN A 294 -3.80 10.64 -10.48
C ASN A 294 -4.67 9.76 -9.56
N PHE A 295 -5.99 9.96 -9.56
CA PHE A 295 -6.94 9.20 -8.74
C PHE A 295 -7.90 8.40 -9.63
N HIS A 296 -7.99 7.09 -9.37
CA HIS A 296 -8.88 6.16 -10.06
C HIS A 296 -9.97 5.67 -9.11
N ARG A 297 -11.21 5.84 -9.51
CA ARG A 297 -12.36 5.40 -8.72
C ARG A 297 -12.63 3.92 -8.97
N VAL A 298 -12.78 3.16 -7.90
CA VAL A 298 -13.14 1.73 -7.95
C VAL A 298 -14.59 1.57 -7.51
N GLN A 299 -15.31 0.70 -8.20
CA GLN A 299 -16.66 0.29 -7.83
C GLN A 299 -16.75 -1.23 -7.90
N VAL A 300 -17.26 -1.84 -6.83
CA VAL A 300 -17.56 -3.27 -6.76
C VAL A 300 -19.05 -3.47 -6.56
N THR A 301 -19.62 -4.37 -7.33
CA THR A 301 -21.03 -4.75 -7.22
C THR A 301 -21.15 -6.28 -7.19
N VAL A 302 -22.29 -6.75 -6.69
CA VAL A 302 -22.68 -8.17 -6.74
C VAL A 302 -24.01 -8.28 -7.51
N PRO A 303 -23.97 -8.33 -8.87
CA PRO A 303 -25.16 -8.20 -9.72
C PRO A 303 -26.26 -9.23 -9.46
N ARG A 304 -25.87 -10.47 -9.13
CA ARG A 304 -26.84 -11.55 -8.83
C ARG A 304 -27.57 -11.35 -7.50
N ALA A 305 -27.01 -10.52 -6.63
CA ALA A 305 -27.56 -10.24 -5.32
C ALA A 305 -28.43 -8.97 -5.27
N ALA A 306 -28.69 -8.33 -6.39
CA ALA A 306 -29.55 -7.13 -6.46
C ALA A 306 -30.96 -7.33 -5.83
N ALA A 307 -31.42 -8.58 -5.76
CA ALA A 307 -32.67 -8.97 -5.08
C ALA A 307 -32.51 -9.17 -3.55
N GLN A 308 -31.28 -9.18 -3.02
CA GLN A 308 -30.99 -9.53 -1.61
C GLN A 308 -30.51 -8.34 -0.77
N ASP A 309 -30.40 -7.12 -1.36
CA ASP A 309 -29.95 -5.87 -0.71
C ASP A 309 -28.68 -6.06 0.14
N PHE A 310 -27.63 -6.57 -0.49
CA PHE A 310 -26.32 -6.66 0.16
C PHE A 310 -25.69 -5.28 0.30
N ASN A 311 -25.08 -5.05 1.45
CA ASN A 311 -24.19 -3.91 1.66
C ASN A 311 -22.76 -4.35 1.31
N ILE A 312 -22.19 -3.69 0.29
CA ILE A 312 -20.86 -3.98 -0.23
C ILE A 312 -19.93 -2.82 0.16
N ARG A 313 -18.86 -3.14 0.88
CA ARG A 313 -17.91 -2.16 1.36
C ARG A 313 -16.51 -2.45 0.82
N HIS A 314 -15.90 -1.45 0.23
CA HIS A 314 -14.55 -1.47 -0.34
C HIS A 314 -13.98 -0.05 -0.41
N LYS A 315 -12.68 0.10 -0.67
CA LYS A 315 -12.09 1.43 -0.90
C LYS A 315 -12.74 2.13 -2.10
N THR A 316 -12.93 3.45 -2.02
CA THR A 316 -13.54 4.24 -3.09
C THR A 316 -12.66 4.40 -4.32
N GLY A 317 -11.35 4.22 -4.16
CA GLY A 317 -10.37 4.36 -5.24
C GLY A 317 -8.94 4.24 -4.74
N TYR A 318 -8.01 4.60 -5.59
CA TYR A 318 -6.58 4.61 -5.29
C TYR A 318 -5.86 5.67 -6.11
N TYR A 319 -4.66 6.03 -5.67
CA TYR A 319 -3.79 6.97 -6.38
C TYR A 319 -2.70 6.21 -7.13
N ILE A 320 -2.38 6.68 -8.32
CA ILE A 320 -1.17 6.30 -9.06
C ILE A 320 -0.14 7.39 -8.83
N ASP A 321 1.05 7.02 -8.40
CA ASP A 321 2.16 7.95 -8.36
C ASP A 321 2.51 8.37 -9.79
N ALA A 322 2.61 9.69 -10.02
CA ALA A 322 3.06 10.19 -11.30
C ALA A 322 4.43 9.57 -11.62
N PRO A 323 4.67 9.11 -12.86
CA PRO A 323 5.96 8.55 -13.23
C PRO A 323 7.05 9.59 -12.90
N VAL A 324 8.02 9.18 -12.09
CA VAL A 324 9.19 10.01 -11.78
C VAL A 324 9.82 10.35 -13.12
N LYS A 325 9.70 11.61 -13.56
CA LYS A 325 10.41 12.07 -14.75
C LYS A 325 11.89 11.85 -14.47
N GLY A 326 12.45 10.82 -15.11
CA GLY A 326 13.88 10.57 -15.06
C GLY A 326 14.65 11.85 -15.42
N LYS A 327 15.58 12.21 -14.53
CA LYS A 327 16.54 13.27 -14.78
C LYS A 327 17.56 12.81 -15.82
#